data_9deb9d5184c69408941ecef2fad94b09
#
_entry.id   9deb9d5184c69408941ecef2fad94b09
#
_cell.length_a   1.000
_cell.length_b   1.000
_cell.length_c   1.000
_cell.angle_alpha   90.00
_cell.angle_beta   90.00
_cell.angle_gamma   90.00
#
_symmetry.space_group_name_H-M   'P 1'
#
loop_
_entity.id
_entity.type
_entity.pdbx_description
1 polymer ?
#
loop_
_entity_poly.entity_id
_entity_poly.type
_entity_poly.pdbx_seq_one_letter_code
_entity_poly.pdbx_strand_id
1 'polypeptide(L)'
;AKILDTPWLDAPTVINAEPGTRGEFAPEAEVDLYVYPHNETSTGVVTHVHRPAGISDDALMLTDATSAAGGIDFDPTLTDVYYFAPQKNLASDGGLWIALASPKAIERIERVQASGRYIPNILSAKLALDNSRDNFTLNTPALATLFFTNNQVQWINQHGGLKWADARTKQSSKILFDWADKTAVTSPFVKNPYHRSQVVATIDFEGVDANQIAAILR
;
A
#
# COMPACT_ATOMS: atom_id res chain seq x y z
N ALA A 1 -8.56 10.40 -9.45
CA ALA A 1 -9.96 10.72 -9.79
C ALA A 1 -10.08 11.92 -10.75
N LYS A 2 -9.23 12.95 -10.64
CA LYS A 2 -9.26 14.13 -11.53
C LYS A 2 -8.66 13.90 -12.93
N ILE A 3 -8.06 12.76 -13.21
CA ILE A 3 -7.38 12.49 -14.50
C ILE A 3 -8.37 12.02 -15.57
N LEU A 4 -9.49 11.47 -15.18
CA LEU A 4 -10.56 11.01 -16.07
C LEU A 4 -11.85 11.72 -15.68
N ASP A 5 -12.10 12.86 -16.31
CA ASP A 5 -13.41 13.52 -16.22
C ASP A 5 -14.40 12.66 -17.04
N THR A 6 -15.00 11.70 -16.37
CA THR A 6 -15.86 10.71 -17.00
C THR A 6 -17.30 10.93 -16.55
N PRO A 7 -18.25 11.14 -17.47
CA PRO A 7 -19.63 11.46 -17.12
C PRO A 7 -20.42 10.36 -16.40
N TRP A 8 -19.78 9.20 -16.19
CA TRP A 8 -20.35 8.02 -15.50
C TRP A 8 -19.68 7.71 -14.16
N LEU A 9 -18.82 8.60 -13.68
CA LEU A 9 -18.22 8.50 -12.35
C LEU A 9 -18.70 9.66 -11.49
N ASP A 10 -19.36 9.32 -10.41
CA ASP A 10 -19.61 10.30 -9.35
C ASP A 10 -18.30 10.73 -8.69
N ALA A 11 -18.29 11.94 -8.15
CA ALA A 11 -17.13 12.41 -7.40
C ALA A 11 -16.89 11.49 -6.18
N PRO A 12 -15.66 11.02 -5.95
CA PRO A 12 -15.38 10.17 -4.81
C PRO A 12 -15.57 10.95 -3.50
N THR A 13 -16.17 10.31 -2.51
CA THR A 13 -16.11 10.79 -1.12
C THR A 13 -14.68 10.66 -0.63
N VAL A 14 -14.08 11.75 -0.18
CA VAL A 14 -12.72 11.79 0.35
C VAL A 14 -12.77 11.95 1.85
N ILE A 15 -12.22 10.97 2.56
CA ILE A 15 -12.07 11.02 4.00
C ILE A 15 -10.68 11.57 4.32
N ASN A 16 -10.63 12.71 4.97
CA ASN A 16 -9.41 13.33 5.43
C ASN A 16 -9.18 13.00 6.90
N ALA A 17 -7.91 12.78 7.24
CA ALA A 17 -7.46 12.62 8.62
C ALA A 17 -6.31 13.58 8.89
N GLU A 18 -6.18 14.01 10.14
CA GLU A 18 -5.04 14.82 10.55
C GLU A 18 -3.73 14.01 10.40
N PRO A 19 -2.63 14.65 9.99
CA PRO A 19 -1.33 13.99 9.87
C PRO A 19 -0.97 13.21 11.14
N GLY A 20 -0.53 11.97 10.98
CA GLY A 20 -0.23 11.08 12.10
C GLY A 20 -1.44 10.35 12.69
N THR A 21 -2.62 10.54 12.11
CA THR A 21 -3.84 9.80 12.47
C THR A 21 -4.36 8.97 11.29
N ARG A 22 -5.28 8.05 11.58
CA ARG A 22 -5.92 7.20 10.57
C ARG A 22 -7.32 7.70 10.27
N GLY A 23 -7.66 7.87 9.00
CA GLY A 23 -9.04 8.06 8.56
C GLY A 23 -9.83 6.76 8.69
N GLU A 24 -11.09 6.86 9.06
CA GLU A 24 -12.03 5.75 9.08
C GLU A 24 -13.19 6.06 8.14
N PHE A 25 -13.58 5.10 7.34
CA PHE A 25 -14.77 5.21 6.50
C PHE A 25 -15.91 4.37 7.07
N ALA A 26 -17.10 4.95 7.02
CA ALA A 26 -18.33 4.23 7.34
C ALA A 26 -18.76 3.39 6.13
N PRO A 27 -19.40 2.23 6.34
CA PRO A 27 -20.02 1.49 5.26
C PRO A 27 -21.18 2.28 4.67
N GLU A 28 -21.24 2.38 3.34
CA GLU A 28 -22.30 3.02 2.58
C GLU A 28 -22.80 2.05 1.50
N ALA A 29 -24.13 1.91 1.36
CA ALA A 29 -24.73 0.91 0.48
C ALA A 29 -24.47 1.17 -1.02
N GLU A 30 -24.33 2.45 -1.39
CA GLU A 30 -24.15 2.90 -2.77
C GLU A 30 -22.69 3.00 -3.20
N VAL A 31 -21.74 2.65 -2.32
CA VAL A 31 -20.31 2.73 -2.64
C VAL A 31 -19.84 1.43 -3.29
N ASP A 32 -19.38 1.55 -4.53
CA ASP A 32 -18.84 0.46 -5.33
C ASP A 32 -17.41 0.06 -4.98
N LEU A 33 -16.61 1.01 -4.45
CA LEU A 33 -15.17 0.85 -4.28
C LEU A 33 -14.65 1.67 -3.10
N TYR A 34 -13.98 1.00 -2.17
CA TYR A 34 -13.23 1.61 -1.08
C TYR A 34 -11.74 1.54 -1.38
N VAL A 35 -11.05 2.67 -1.27
CA VAL A 35 -9.60 2.78 -1.56
C VAL A 35 -8.89 3.40 -0.37
N TYR A 36 -7.84 2.75 0.11
CA TYR A 36 -7.03 3.26 1.22
C TYR A 36 -5.59 2.72 1.17
N PRO A 37 -4.62 3.45 1.75
CA PRO A 37 -3.26 2.94 1.89
C PRO A 37 -3.15 1.99 3.08
N HIS A 38 -2.46 0.86 2.90
CA HIS A 38 -2.05 -0.02 4.00
C HIS A 38 -1.03 0.68 4.91
N ASN A 39 -0.16 1.50 4.31
CA ASN A 39 0.83 2.30 5.02
C ASN A 39 0.95 3.68 4.40
N GLU A 40 0.74 4.73 5.20
CA GLU A 40 0.97 6.12 4.81
C GLU A 40 2.43 6.49 5.10
N THR A 41 3.22 6.57 4.04
CA THR A 41 4.68 6.72 4.16
C THR A 41 5.08 8.07 4.73
N SER A 42 4.37 9.15 4.38
CA SER A 42 4.75 10.51 4.75
C SER A 42 4.64 10.78 6.25
N THR A 43 3.70 10.11 6.92
CA THR A 43 3.41 10.30 8.34
C THR A 43 3.75 9.09 9.20
N GLY A 44 4.01 7.93 8.59
CA GLY A 44 4.29 6.69 9.32
C GLY A 44 3.06 6.06 9.97
N VAL A 45 1.88 6.22 9.35
CA VAL A 45 0.62 5.62 9.83
C VAL A 45 0.35 4.31 9.12
N VAL A 46 0.07 3.26 9.88
CA VAL A 46 -0.42 1.98 9.35
C VAL A 46 -1.95 1.90 9.43
N THR A 47 -2.58 1.45 8.35
CA THR A 47 -3.99 1.06 8.32
C THR A 47 -4.05 -0.43 8.04
N HIS A 48 -4.36 -1.24 9.05
CA HIS A 48 -4.47 -2.68 8.85
C HIS A 48 -5.51 -3.01 7.80
N VAL A 49 -5.18 -3.98 6.93
CA VAL A 49 -6.11 -4.44 5.90
C VAL A 49 -7.35 -5.00 6.59
N HIS A 50 -8.52 -4.48 6.24
CA HIS A 50 -9.78 -4.87 6.83
C HIS A 50 -10.94 -4.65 5.85
N ARG A 51 -12.00 -5.39 6.03
CA ARG A 51 -13.28 -5.21 5.35
C ARG A 51 -14.32 -4.82 6.39
N PRO A 52 -14.83 -3.58 6.39
CA PRO A 52 -15.84 -3.15 7.36
C PRO A 52 -17.12 -3.97 7.24
N ALA A 53 -17.74 -4.26 8.37
CA ALA A 53 -19.06 -4.88 8.37
C ALA A 53 -20.10 -3.91 7.80
N GLY A 54 -21.04 -4.43 6.99
CA GLY A 54 -22.15 -3.64 6.44
C GLY A 54 -21.86 -2.97 5.10
N ILE A 55 -20.68 -3.13 4.51
CA ILE A 55 -20.47 -2.75 3.10
C ILE A 55 -21.19 -3.73 2.18
N SER A 56 -21.57 -3.24 0.99
CA SER A 56 -22.19 -4.08 -0.05
C SER A 56 -21.31 -5.28 -0.39
N ASP A 57 -21.94 -6.43 -0.61
CA ASP A 57 -21.24 -7.64 -1.08
C ASP A 57 -20.57 -7.42 -2.44
N ASP A 58 -21.12 -6.53 -3.28
CA ASP A 58 -20.54 -6.15 -4.57
C ASP A 58 -19.42 -5.12 -4.48
N ALA A 59 -19.29 -4.40 -3.37
CA ALA A 59 -18.25 -3.40 -3.19
C ALA A 59 -16.85 -4.03 -3.14
N LEU A 60 -15.89 -3.41 -3.81
CA LEU A 60 -14.49 -3.83 -3.81
C LEU A 60 -13.66 -3.05 -2.78
N MET A 61 -12.73 -3.76 -2.15
CA MET A 61 -11.67 -3.16 -1.33
C MET A 61 -10.38 -3.07 -2.13
N LEU A 62 -9.86 -1.87 -2.30
CA LEU A 62 -8.59 -1.61 -2.99
C LEU A 62 -7.56 -1.09 -1.99
N THR A 63 -6.46 -1.78 -1.86
CA THR A 63 -5.43 -1.45 -0.88
C THR A 63 -4.13 -1.05 -1.60
N ASP A 64 -3.72 0.22 -1.43
CA ASP A 64 -2.38 0.64 -1.80
C ASP A 64 -1.37 0.11 -0.78
N ALA A 65 -0.57 -0.83 -1.23
CA ALA A 65 0.44 -1.48 -0.42
C ALA A 65 1.86 -1.08 -0.82
N THR A 66 2.03 0.00 -1.56
CA THR A 66 3.34 0.38 -2.12
C THR A 66 4.45 0.38 -1.08
N SER A 67 4.20 0.87 0.12
CA SER A 67 5.20 0.88 1.19
C SER A 67 4.98 -0.20 2.27
N ALA A 68 3.96 -1.05 2.14
CA ALA A 68 3.66 -2.12 3.09
C ALA A 68 4.06 -3.50 2.60
N ALA A 69 3.91 -3.75 1.29
CA ALA A 69 4.13 -5.06 0.67
C ALA A 69 5.53 -5.61 0.94
N GLY A 70 5.61 -6.85 1.39
CA GLY A 70 6.87 -7.51 1.75
C GLY A 70 7.38 -7.19 3.16
N GLY A 71 6.75 -6.25 3.89
CA GLY A 71 7.16 -5.87 5.24
C GLY A 71 6.08 -5.99 6.30
N ILE A 72 4.80 -6.07 5.91
CA ILE A 72 3.65 -6.18 6.81
C ILE A 72 2.80 -7.37 6.40
N ASP A 73 2.51 -8.25 7.35
CA ASP A 73 1.61 -9.40 7.14
C ASP A 73 0.15 -8.94 7.13
N PHE A 74 -0.67 -9.59 6.32
CA PHE A 74 -2.09 -9.29 6.20
C PHE A 74 -2.89 -10.51 5.74
N ASP A 75 -4.18 -10.50 5.99
CA ASP A 75 -5.10 -11.48 5.44
C ASP A 75 -5.55 -11.05 4.03
N PRO A 76 -5.15 -11.75 2.96
CA PRO A 76 -5.52 -11.39 1.59
C PRO A 76 -7.02 -11.51 1.30
N THR A 77 -7.79 -12.22 2.13
CA THR A 77 -9.25 -12.35 1.96
C THR A 77 -10.01 -11.08 2.29
N LEU A 78 -9.38 -10.12 2.96
CA LEU A 78 -9.98 -8.86 3.38
C LEU A 78 -9.87 -7.73 2.36
N THR A 79 -9.18 -7.97 1.23
CA THR A 79 -9.04 -6.99 0.15
C THR A 79 -9.27 -7.65 -1.20
N ASP A 80 -9.80 -6.89 -2.16
CA ASP A 80 -10.07 -7.41 -3.51
C ASP A 80 -8.93 -7.10 -4.48
N VAL A 81 -8.22 -5.98 -4.26
CA VAL A 81 -6.99 -5.65 -4.98
C VAL A 81 -5.96 -5.14 -4.00
N TYR A 82 -4.80 -5.77 -3.99
CA TYR A 82 -3.63 -5.36 -3.24
C TYR A 82 -2.51 -5.04 -4.23
N TYR A 83 -2.19 -3.77 -4.40
CA TYR A 83 -1.21 -3.35 -5.41
C TYR A 83 0.00 -2.65 -4.79
N PHE A 84 1.14 -2.85 -5.41
CA PHE A 84 2.42 -2.30 -4.95
C PHE A 84 3.45 -2.23 -6.07
N ALA A 85 4.54 -1.55 -5.77
CA ALA A 85 5.76 -1.55 -6.56
C ALA A 85 6.95 -2.02 -5.71
N PRO A 86 7.95 -2.72 -6.28
CA PRO A 86 8.91 -3.48 -5.49
C PRO A 86 10.06 -2.65 -4.88
N GLN A 87 10.17 -1.34 -5.16
CA GLN A 87 11.28 -0.49 -4.72
C GLN A 87 11.24 -0.08 -3.23
N LYS A 88 10.31 -0.59 -2.45
CA LYS A 88 10.20 -0.33 -1.00
C LYS A 88 10.71 -1.54 -0.20
N ASN A 89 9.89 -2.21 0.56
CA ASN A 89 10.32 -3.33 1.42
C ASN A 89 10.88 -4.53 0.64
N LEU A 90 10.55 -4.68 -0.64
CA LEU A 90 11.14 -5.72 -1.47
C LEU A 90 12.53 -5.37 -2.01
N ALA A 91 13.07 -4.22 -1.64
CA ALA A 91 14.47 -3.80 -1.90
C ALA A 91 14.92 -3.96 -3.38
N SER A 92 13.99 -3.79 -4.31
CA SER A 92 14.25 -3.79 -5.74
C SER A 92 14.25 -2.36 -6.29
N ASP A 93 14.37 -2.21 -7.60
CA ASP A 93 14.20 -0.94 -8.29
C ASP A 93 12.73 -0.68 -8.67
N GLY A 94 12.43 0.57 -9.04
CA GLY A 94 11.13 0.96 -9.61
C GLY A 94 10.94 0.49 -11.05
N GLY A 95 9.86 0.96 -11.67
CA GLY A 95 9.55 0.66 -13.08
C GLY A 95 8.72 -0.61 -13.29
N LEU A 96 8.23 -1.21 -12.22
CA LEU A 96 7.31 -2.34 -12.23
C LEU A 96 6.21 -2.11 -11.19
N TRP A 97 4.98 -2.53 -11.49
CA TRP A 97 3.92 -2.65 -10.51
C TRP A 97 3.33 -4.06 -10.52
N ILE A 98 2.84 -4.48 -9.38
CA ILE A 98 2.25 -5.80 -9.16
C ILE A 98 0.89 -5.58 -8.47
N ALA A 99 -0.12 -6.34 -8.90
CA ALA A 99 -1.41 -6.38 -8.23
C ALA A 99 -1.86 -7.82 -8.00
N LEU A 100 -2.28 -8.10 -6.78
CA LEU A 100 -3.00 -9.32 -6.43
C LEU A 100 -4.49 -8.99 -6.52
N ALA A 101 -5.23 -9.71 -7.36
CA ALA A 101 -6.64 -9.44 -7.60
C ALA A 101 -7.49 -10.65 -7.22
N SER A 102 -8.57 -10.41 -6.47
CA SER A 102 -9.57 -11.43 -6.16
C SER A 102 -10.37 -11.83 -7.41
N PRO A 103 -11.01 -13.00 -7.44
CA PRO A 103 -11.94 -13.37 -8.51
C PRO A 103 -13.01 -12.29 -8.74
N LYS A 104 -13.54 -11.70 -7.69
CA LYS A 104 -14.54 -10.62 -7.76
C LYS A 104 -13.99 -9.34 -8.42
N ALA A 105 -12.74 -8.98 -8.14
CA ALA A 105 -12.07 -7.87 -8.82
C ALA A 105 -11.86 -8.17 -10.31
N ILE A 106 -11.51 -9.40 -10.66
CA ILE A 106 -11.37 -9.83 -12.05
C ILE A 106 -12.71 -9.73 -12.79
N GLU A 107 -13.80 -10.20 -12.19
CA GLU A 107 -15.15 -10.07 -12.76
C GLU A 107 -15.54 -8.60 -12.97
N ARG A 108 -15.20 -7.71 -12.03
CA ARG A 108 -15.44 -6.27 -12.18
C ARG A 108 -14.63 -5.68 -13.34
N ILE A 109 -13.38 -6.08 -13.53
CA ILE A 109 -12.53 -5.66 -14.66
C ILE A 109 -13.16 -6.06 -15.98
N GLU A 110 -13.63 -7.30 -16.10
CA GLU A 110 -14.30 -7.83 -17.30
C GLU A 110 -15.61 -7.06 -17.58
N ARG A 111 -16.43 -6.82 -16.56
CA ARG A 111 -17.69 -6.06 -16.67
C ARG A 111 -17.45 -4.61 -17.10
N VAL A 112 -16.44 -3.95 -16.55
CA VAL A 112 -16.08 -2.58 -16.93
C VAL A 112 -15.62 -2.53 -18.39
N GLN A 113 -14.81 -3.47 -18.84
CA GLN A 113 -14.39 -3.56 -20.25
C GLN A 113 -15.58 -3.77 -21.18
N ALA A 114 -16.52 -4.64 -20.81
CA ALA A 114 -17.72 -4.94 -21.62
C ALA A 114 -18.68 -3.73 -21.72
N SER A 115 -18.57 -2.74 -20.86
CA SER A 115 -19.40 -1.53 -20.89
C SER A 115 -19.09 -0.57 -22.07
N GLY A 116 -18.00 -0.81 -22.83
CA GLY A 116 -17.57 0.03 -23.93
C GLY A 116 -17.00 1.39 -23.51
N ARG A 117 -16.75 1.64 -22.24
CA ARG A 117 -16.13 2.86 -21.74
C ARG A 117 -14.72 3.00 -22.32
N TYR A 118 -14.37 4.21 -22.72
CA TYR A 118 -13.00 4.48 -23.12
C TYR A 118 -12.08 4.48 -21.91
N ILE A 119 -11.07 3.62 -21.95
CA ILE A 119 -10.02 3.53 -20.93
C ILE A 119 -8.68 3.60 -21.66
N PRO A 120 -7.81 4.58 -21.36
CA PRO A 120 -6.46 4.61 -21.92
C PRO A 120 -5.70 3.32 -21.64
N ASN A 121 -4.95 2.81 -22.60
CA ASN A 121 -4.23 1.52 -22.47
C ASN A 121 -3.38 1.45 -21.21
N ILE A 122 -2.69 2.53 -20.84
CA ILE A 122 -1.84 2.58 -19.64
C ILE A 122 -2.63 2.45 -18.33
N LEU A 123 -3.93 2.71 -18.35
CA LEU A 123 -4.84 2.61 -17.20
C LEU A 123 -5.77 1.40 -17.29
N SER A 124 -5.63 0.57 -18.33
CA SER A 124 -6.48 -0.59 -18.56
C SER A 124 -6.06 -1.79 -17.73
N ALA A 125 -6.77 -2.03 -16.62
CA ALA A 125 -6.59 -3.24 -15.83
C ALA A 125 -6.91 -4.51 -16.65
N LYS A 126 -7.85 -4.44 -17.60
CA LYS A 126 -8.16 -5.55 -18.52
C LYS A 126 -6.97 -5.92 -19.39
N LEU A 127 -6.32 -4.92 -20.00
CA LEU A 127 -5.17 -5.15 -20.85
C LEU A 127 -4.00 -5.74 -20.03
N ALA A 128 -3.77 -5.27 -18.82
CA ALA A 128 -2.78 -5.82 -17.90
C ALA A 128 -3.11 -7.28 -17.51
N LEU A 129 -4.39 -7.57 -17.22
CA LEU A 129 -4.86 -8.90 -16.88
C LEU A 129 -4.65 -9.89 -18.04
N ASP A 130 -5.01 -9.51 -19.27
CA ASP A 130 -4.87 -10.39 -20.45
C ASP A 130 -3.40 -10.70 -20.71
N ASN A 131 -2.54 -9.69 -20.72
CA ASN A 131 -1.11 -9.92 -20.87
C ASN A 131 -0.57 -10.84 -19.75
N SER A 132 -0.99 -10.65 -18.51
CA SER A 132 -0.55 -11.49 -17.38
C SER A 132 -1.00 -12.95 -17.52
N ARG A 133 -2.18 -13.21 -18.06
CA ARG A 133 -2.66 -14.58 -18.36
C ARG A 133 -1.79 -15.30 -19.39
N ASP A 134 -1.24 -14.55 -20.33
CA ASP A 134 -0.32 -15.03 -21.35
C ASP A 134 1.14 -15.03 -20.93
N ASN A 135 1.44 -14.70 -19.67
CA ASN A 135 2.79 -14.49 -19.12
C ASN A 135 3.56 -13.37 -19.82
N PHE A 136 2.87 -12.34 -20.25
CA PHE A 136 3.44 -11.15 -20.87
C PHE A 136 3.18 -9.90 -20.02
N THR A 137 3.84 -8.82 -20.41
CA THR A 137 3.59 -7.45 -19.96
C THR A 137 3.26 -6.59 -21.18
N LEU A 138 2.49 -5.49 -21.01
CA LEU A 138 2.13 -4.59 -22.11
C LEU A 138 3.36 -4.00 -22.82
N ASN A 139 4.40 -3.72 -22.05
CA ASN A 139 5.70 -3.22 -22.56
C ASN A 139 6.82 -4.08 -21.97
N THR A 140 8.00 -4.01 -22.56
CA THR A 140 9.19 -4.72 -22.05
C THR A 140 9.47 -4.31 -20.60
N PRO A 141 9.46 -5.24 -19.64
CA PRO A 141 9.69 -4.92 -18.25
C PRO A 141 11.16 -4.62 -17.98
N ALA A 142 11.44 -3.90 -16.89
CA ALA A 142 12.79 -3.69 -16.39
C ALA A 142 13.35 -5.00 -15.83
N LEU A 143 14.25 -5.66 -16.60
CA LEU A 143 14.79 -6.98 -16.23
C LEU A 143 15.56 -6.97 -14.92
N ALA A 144 16.32 -5.90 -14.63
CA ALA A 144 17.01 -5.76 -13.36
C ALA A 144 16.03 -5.73 -12.18
N THR A 145 14.94 -4.98 -12.30
CA THR A 145 13.89 -4.92 -11.30
C THR A 145 13.26 -6.30 -11.04
N LEU A 146 12.96 -7.05 -12.11
CA LEU A 146 12.44 -8.42 -11.99
C LEU A 146 13.43 -9.35 -11.29
N PHE A 147 14.71 -9.28 -11.67
CA PHE A 147 15.76 -10.08 -11.07
C PHE A 147 15.89 -9.80 -9.56
N PHE A 148 16.00 -8.54 -9.16
CA PHE A 148 16.10 -8.16 -7.75
C PHE A 148 14.86 -8.55 -6.97
N THR A 149 13.66 -8.29 -7.52
CA THR A 149 12.39 -8.67 -6.88
C THR A 149 12.33 -10.18 -6.65
N ASN A 150 12.68 -10.98 -7.66
CA ASN A 150 12.68 -12.43 -7.56
C ASN A 150 13.66 -12.94 -6.49
N ASN A 151 14.90 -12.42 -6.48
CA ASN A 151 15.89 -12.79 -5.47
C ASN A 151 15.41 -12.44 -4.06
N GLN A 152 14.85 -11.24 -3.88
CA GLN A 152 14.35 -10.80 -2.59
C GLN A 152 13.18 -11.65 -2.09
N VAL A 153 12.22 -11.96 -2.97
CA VAL A 153 11.09 -12.82 -2.63
C VAL A 153 11.55 -14.24 -2.27
N GLN A 154 12.50 -14.80 -3.03
CA GLN A 154 13.08 -16.10 -2.71
C GLN A 154 13.80 -16.08 -1.35
N TRP A 155 14.57 -15.03 -1.07
CA TRP A 155 15.26 -14.88 0.20
C TRP A 155 14.28 -14.78 1.37
N ILE A 156 13.22 -13.97 1.24
CA ILE A 156 12.15 -13.87 2.25
C ILE A 156 11.51 -15.25 2.49
N ASN A 157 11.17 -15.98 1.42
CA ASN A 157 10.56 -17.30 1.51
C ASN A 157 11.46 -18.34 2.20
N GLN A 158 12.77 -18.31 1.96
CA GLN A 158 13.74 -19.18 2.63
C GLN A 158 13.83 -18.92 4.13
N HIS A 159 13.49 -17.73 4.59
CA HIS A 159 13.51 -17.34 6.00
C HIS A 159 12.17 -17.51 6.72
N GLY A 160 11.13 -17.93 6.05
CA GLY A 160 9.80 -18.14 6.64
C GLY A 160 8.68 -17.26 6.08
N GLY A 161 8.93 -16.63 4.93
CA GLY A 161 7.94 -15.87 4.17
C GLY A 161 7.57 -14.54 4.81
N LEU A 162 6.36 -14.07 4.47
CA LEU A 162 5.88 -12.76 4.90
C LEU A 162 5.77 -12.63 6.42
N LYS A 163 5.43 -13.71 7.13
CA LYS A 163 5.39 -13.71 8.60
C LYS A 163 6.74 -13.43 9.24
N TRP A 164 7.81 -13.96 8.67
CA TRP A 164 9.17 -13.66 9.12
C TRP A 164 9.53 -12.19 8.83
N ALA A 165 9.22 -11.69 7.64
CA ALA A 165 9.49 -10.29 7.27
C ALA A 165 8.73 -9.32 8.19
N ASP A 166 7.47 -9.59 8.48
CA ASP A 166 6.62 -8.84 9.41
C ASP A 166 7.22 -8.82 10.83
N ALA A 167 7.64 -9.96 11.35
CA ALA A 167 8.27 -10.04 12.68
C ALA A 167 9.58 -9.23 12.72
N ARG A 168 10.38 -9.27 11.66
CA ARG A 168 11.63 -8.52 11.53
C ARG A 168 11.40 -7.01 11.49
N THR A 169 10.43 -6.53 10.71
CA THR A 169 10.12 -5.10 10.65
C THR A 169 9.52 -4.59 11.96
N LYS A 170 8.67 -5.36 12.63
CA LYS A 170 8.18 -5.07 13.98
C LYS A 170 9.31 -4.92 14.99
N GLN A 171 10.29 -5.82 14.95
CA GLN A 171 11.46 -5.74 15.83
C GLN A 171 12.28 -4.48 15.55
N SER A 172 12.55 -4.16 14.29
CA SER A 172 13.32 -2.98 13.89
C SER A 172 12.63 -1.68 14.29
N SER A 173 11.34 -1.55 14.02
CA SER A 173 10.56 -0.37 14.40
C SER A 173 10.45 -0.21 15.91
N LYS A 174 10.30 -1.33 16.65
CA LYS A 174 10.27 -1.30 18.11
C LYS A 174 11.56 -0.69 18.70
N ILE A 175 12.72 -1.03 18.17
CA ILE A 175 14.00 -0.46 18.62
C ILE A 175 13.99 1.06 18.45
N LEU A 176 13.53 1.55 17.30
CA LEU A 176 13.46 2.99 17.02
C LEU A 176 12.45 3.71 17.91
N PHE A 177 11.27 3.17 18.07
CA PHE A 177 10.24 3.80 18.91
C PHE A 177 10.59 3.72 20.39
N ASP A 178 11.16 2.61 20.88
CA ASP A 178 11.66 2.50 22.24
C ASP A 178 12.76 3.52 22.53
N TRP A 179 13.63 3.81 21.56
CA TRP A 179 14.62 4.86 21.66
C TRP A 179 13.97 6.25 21.70
N ALA A 180 13.02 6.52 20.79
CA ALA A 180 12.33 7.79 20.72
C ALA A 180 11.54 8.10 22.01
N ASP A 181 10.84 7.10 22.55
CA ASP A 181 10.07 7.25 23.80
C ASP A 181 10.94 7.45 25.05
N LYS A 182 12.23 7.06 25.02
CA LYS A 182 13.19 7.19 26.14
C LYS A 182 14.11 8.40 26.04
N THR A 183 14.19 9.04 24.90
CA THR A 183 15.08 10.17 24.65
C THR A 183 14.37 11.49 24.90
N ALA A 184 14.90 12.32 25.78
CA ALA A 184 14.22 13.53 26.28
C ALA A 184 13.85 14.57 25.20
N VAL A 185 14.57 14.56 24.07
CA VAL A 185 14.38 15.52 22.97
C VAL A 185 13.64 14.91 21.78
N THR A 186 13.09 13.72 21.90
CA THR A 186 12.39 13.04 20.81
C THR A 186 11.00 12.55 21.24
N SER A 187 10.10 12.49 20.28
CA SER A 187 8.80 11.80 20.46
C SER A 187 8.34 11.21 19.15
N PRO A 188 7.70 10.03 19.13
CA PRO A 188 7.07 9.54 17.92
C PRO A 188 6.02 10.52 17.39
N PHE A 189 6.07 10.84 16.10
CA PHE A 189 5.09 11.71 15.45
C PHE A 189 3.70 11.11 15.56
N VAL A 190 3.55 9.82 15.25
CA VAL A 190 2.30 9.07 15.42
C VAL A 190 2.12 8.75 16.91
N LYS A 191 1.22 9.48 17.58
CA LYS A 191 1.04 9.39 19.03
C LYS A 191 0.39 8.08 19.46
N ASN A 192 -0.59 7.57 18.70
CA ASN A 192 -1.21 6.28 18.99
C ASN A 192 -0.29 5.11 18.58
N PRO A 193 0.23 4.30 19.51
CA PRO A 193 1.13 3.19 19.17
C PRO A 193 0.52 2.15 18.20
N TYR A 194 -0.80 1.96 18.21
CA TYR A 194 -1.50 1.03 17.31
C TYR A 194 -1.56 1.51 15.86
N HIS A 195 -1.30 2.79 15.63
CA HIS A 195 -1.24 3.38 14.30
C HIS A 195 0.19 3.58 13.79
N ARG A 196 1.21 3.32 14.61
CA ARG A 196 2.62 3.44 14.22
C ARG A 196 2.97 2.37 13.19
N SER A 197 3.51 2.81 12.07
CA SER A 197 4.00 1.90 11.04
C SER A 197 5.24 1.13 11.51
N GLN A 198 5.30 -0.14 11.17
CA GLN A 198 6.48 -0.97 11.41
C GLN A 198 7.53 -0.88 10.31
N VAL A 199 7.20 -0.22 9.19
CA VAL A 199 8.09 -0.06 8.02
C VAL A 199 8.54 1.38 7.80
N VAL A 200 7.93 2.34 8.50
CA VAL A 200 8.29 3.77 8.49
C VAL A 200 8.19 4.32 9.90
N ALA A 201 9.29 4.80 10.45
CA ALA A 201 9.30 5.50 11.73
C ALA A 201 9.45 7.00 11.50
N THR A 202 8.48 7.77 11.99
CA THR A 202 8.49 9.23 12.01
C THR A 202 8.66 9.72 13.44
N ILE A 203 9.65 10.56 13.66
CA ILE A 203 10.06 10.99 15.00
C ILE A 203 10.27 12.50 14.99
N ASP A 204 9.60 13.20 15.91
CA ASP A 204 9.77 14.62 16.17
C ASP A 204 10.97 14.85 17.08
N PHE A 205 11.64 15.97 16.89
CA PHE A 205 12.72 16.45 17.74
C PHE A 205 12.33 17.80 18.36
N GLU A 206 12.45 17.90 19.67
CA GLU A 206 12.12 19.10 20.43
C GLU A 206 13.41 19.81 20.91
N GLY A 207 13.45 21.12 20.74
CA GLY A 207 14.58 21.94 21.17
C GLY A 207 15.86 21.78 20.34
N VAL A 208 15.81 21.07 19.23
CA VAL A 208 16.90 20.85 18.26
C VAL A 208 16.41 21.05 16.84
N ASP A 209 17.29 21.48 15.94
CA ASP A 209 16.95 21.60 14.52
C ASP A 209 17.10 20.26 13.81
N ALA A 210 15.98 19.59 13.57
CA ALA A 210 15.95 18.30 12.89
C ALA A 210 16.52 18.36 11.45
N ASN A 211 16.42 19.50 10.77
CA ASN A 211 17.00 19.68 9.43
C ASN A 211 18.52 19.71 9.47
N GLN A 212 19.11 20.35 10.49
CA GLN A 212 20.57 20.33 10.69
C GLN A 212 21.05 18.90 11.00
N ILE A 213 20.34 18.16 11.85
CA ILE A 213 20.66 16.76 12.13
C ILE A 213 20.61 15.94 10.84
N ALA A 214 19.54 16.07 10.05
CA ALA A 214 19.40 15.35 8.79
C ALA A 214 20.51 15.73 7.77
N ALA A 215 20.96 16.97 7.77
CA ALA A 215 22.06 17.41 6.90
C ALA A 215 23.42 16.81 7.30
N ILE A 216 23.65 16.57 8.60
CA ILE A 216 24.87 15.93 9.10
C ILE A 216 24.89 14.43 8.80
N LEU A 217 23.71 13.79 8.77
CA LEU A 217 23.57 12.34 8.56
C LEU A 217 23.52 11.92 7.08
N ARG A 218 23.45 12.87 6.14
CA ARG A 218 23.46 12.63 4.68
C ARG A 218 24.87 12.71 4.10
#